data_adec149493be950899310b3c95e62216
#
_entry.id   adec149493be950899310b3c95e62216
#
_cell.length_a   1.000
_cell.length_b   1.000
_cell.length_c   1.000
_cell.angle_alpha   90.00
_cell.angle_beta   90.00
_cell.angle_gamma   90.00
#
_symmetry.space_group_name_H-M   'P 1'
#
loop_
_entity.id
_entity.type
_entity.pdbx_description
1 polymer ?
#
loop_
_entity_poly.entity_id
_entity_poly.type
_entity_poly.pdbx_seq_one_letter_code
_entity_poly.pdbx_strand_id
1 'polypeptide(L)'
;MVNVRFYTNKGMLCLRVEGHAKAAPKGEDVVCAGASVLAATLADFVTLMNAHGELEKEPYIKMDTGLAVVKVKPKPECRGKLLLSFSVIATGMSAMVRNYPDYIQLKLFDKSAIEDFSK
;
A
#
# COMPACT_ATOMS: atom_id res chain seq x y z
N MET A 1 4.74 -10.09 -13.47
CA MET A 1 4.97 -8.69 -13.10
C MET A 1 4.01 -8.28 -11.98
N VAL A 2 4.55 -7.80 -10.90
CA VAL A 2 3.76 -7.26 -9.80
C VAL A 2 3.67 -5.74 -10.00
N ASN A 3 2.46 -5.20 -9.97
CA ASN A 3 2.21 -3.77 -10.13
C ASN A 3 1.72 -3.19 -8.82
N VAL A 4 2.48 -2.25 -8.27
CA VAL A 4 2.19 -1.59 -7.00
C VAL A 4 1.85 -0.14 -7.27
N ARG A 5 0.72 0.31 -6.75
CA ARG A 5 0.29 1.69 -6.92
C ARG A 5 -0.18 2.27 -5.59
N PHE A 6 0.38 3.42 -5.24
CA PHE A 6 -0.08 4.26 -4.14
C PHE A 6 -0.78 5.47 -4.73
N TYR A 7 -1.99 5.75 -4.28
CA TYR A 7 -2.79 6.85 -4.83
C TYR A 7 -3.75 7.41 -3.78
N THR A 8 -4.31 8.56 -4.09
CA THR A 8 -5.35 9.18 -3.27
C THR A 8 -6.68 9.16 -4.02
N ASN A 9 -7.76 9.04 -3.28
CA ASN A 9 -9.10 9.09 -3.85
C ASN A 9 -10.09 9.61 -2.80
N LYS A 10 -10.69 10.76 -3.05
CA LYS A 10 -11.74 11.34 -2.20
C LYS A 10 -11.33 11.42 -0.72
N GLY A 11 -10.11 11.89 -0.45
CA GLY A 11 -9.59 12.04 0.90
C GLY A 11 -9.08 10.75 1.54
N MET A 12 -9.02 9.65 0.77
CA MET A 12 -8.46 8.39 1.23
C MET A 12 -7.05 8.20 0.70
N LEU A 13 -6.18 7.56 1.50
CA LEU A 13 -4.94 6.98 1.02
C LEU A 13 -5.19 5.53 0.60
N CYS A 14 -4.68 5.17 -0.56
CA CYS A 14 -4.95 3.88 -1.17
C CYS A 14 -3.67 3.18 -1.61
N LEU A 15 -3.63 1.86 -1.41
CA LEU A 15 -2.61 0.96 -1.94
C LEU A 15 -3.28 -0.11 -2.77
N ARG A 16 -2.74 -0.38 -3.96
CA ARG A 16 -3.18 -1.49 -4.79
C ARG A 16 -1.96 -2.27 -5.26
N VAL A 17 -1.97 -3.56 -5.01
CA VAL A 17 -0.93 -4.50 -5.46
C VAL A 17 -1.60 -5.54 -6.34
N GLU A 18 -1.22 -5.59 -7.60
CA GLU A 18 -1.76 -6.53 -8.57
C GLU A 18 -0.68 -7.35 -9.22
N GLY A 19 -1.02 -8.57 -9.53
CA GLY A 19 -0.15 -9.46 -10.24
C GLY A 19 0.20 -10.66 -9.42
N HIS A 20 0.34 -11.76 -10.09
CA HIS A 20 0.81 -12.99 -9.51
C HIS A 20 1.48 -13.78 -10.58
N ALA A 21 2.17 -14.78 -10.16
CA ALA A 21 2.86 -15.66 -11.07
C ALA A 21 2.41 -17.07 -10.80
N LYS A 22 1.53 -17.55 -11.66
CA LYS A 22 1.35 -19.00 -11.80
C LYS A 22 2.55 -19.48 -12.58
N ALA A 23 3.40 -20.30 -12.01
CA ALA A 23 4.63 -20.78 -12.63
C ALA A 23 5.63 -19.66 -12.96
N ALA A 24 5.77 -18.72 -12.04
CA ALA A 24 6.67 -17.60 -12.22
C ALA A 24 8.13 -17.99 -12.11
N PRO A 25 9.01 -17.22 -12.74
CA PRO A 25 10.44 -17.27 -12.41
C PRO A 25 10.65 -17.08 -10.91
N LYS A 26 11.69 -17.72 -10.38
CA LYS A 26 12.02 -17.71 -8.95
C LYS A 26 12.06 -16.31 -8.33
N GLY A 27 12.57 -15.30 -9.08
CA GLY A 27 12.61 -13.91 -8.61
C GLY A 27 11.23 -13.28 -8.48
N GLU A 28 10.28 -13.67 -9.31
CA GLU A 28 8.92 -13.15 -9.23
C GLU A 28 8.16 -13.72 -8.03
N ASP A 29 8.40 -14.97 -7.65
CA ASP A 29 7.81 -15.57 -6.44
C ASP A 29 8.26 -14.83 -5.18
N VAL A 30 9.53 -14.47 -5.07
CA VAL A 30 10.07 -13.70 -3.95
C VAL A 30 9.42 -12.33 -3.90
N VAL A 31 9.24 -11.68 -5.04
CA VAL A 31 8.63 -10.36 -5.14
C VAL A 31 7.15 -10.42 -4.74
N CYS A 32 6.42 -11.43 -5.21
CA CYS A 32 5.01 -11.60 -4.82
C CYS A 32 4.88 -11.79 -3.31
N ALA A 33 5.72 -12.61 -2.70
CA ALA A 33 5.72 -12.84 -1.26
C ALA A 33 6.05 -11.56 -0.50
N GLY A 34 7.08 -10.85 -0.91
CA GLY A 34 7.50 -9.60 -0.26
C GLY A 34 6.43 -8.51 -0.35
N ALA A 35 5.86 -8.30 -1.54
CA ALA A 35 4.80 -7.31 -1.74
C ALA A 35 3.56 -7.67 -0.91
N SER A 36 3.22 -8.95 -0.83
CA SER A 36 2.08 -9.42 -0.04
C SER A 36 2.28 -9.15 1.46
N VAL A 37 3.48 -9.40 1.99
CA VAL A 37 3.78 -9.11 3.39
C VAL A 37 3.72 -7.62 3.68
N LEU A 38 4.24 -6.78 2.80
CA LEU A 38 4.16 -5.33 2.98
C LEU A 38 2.72 -4.83 2.96
N ALA A 39 1.90 -5.34 2.03
CA ALA A 39 0.48 -4.98 1.97
C ALA A 39 -0.27 -5.47 3.22
N ALA A 40 0.00 -6.68 3.68
CA ALA A 40 -0.61 -7.23 4.89
C ALA A 40 -0.20 -6.43 6.13
N THR A 41 1.05 -5.99 6.21
CA THR A 41 1.54 -5.14 7.31
C THR A 41 0.76 -3.84 7.37
N LEU A 42 0.53 -3.21 6.23
CA LEU A 42 -0.27 -1.98 6.18
C LEU A 42 -1.72 -2.25 6.57
N ALA A 43 -2.31 -3.33 6.05
CA ALA A 43 -3.68 -3.71 6.39
C ALA A 43 -3.86 -3.93 7.89
N ASP A 44 -2.91 -4.62 8.53
CA ASP A 44 -2.95 -4.86 9.97
C ASP A 44 -2.79 -3.55 10.74
N PHE A 45 -1.90 -2.68 10.32
CA PHE A 45 -1.68 -1.41 10.99
C PHE A 45 -2.91 -0.50 10.93
N VAL A 46 -3.55 -0.38 9.76
CA VAL A 46 -4.75 0.47 9.65
C VAL A 46 -5.95 -0.14 10.39
N THR A 47 -5.97 -1.47 10.53
CA THR A 47 -6.97 -2.13 11.38
C THR A 47 -6.77 -1.73 12.85
N LEU A 48 -5.52 -1.65 13.32
CA LEU A 48 -5.22 -1.12 14.65
C LEU A 48 -5.63 0.34 14.79
N MET A 49 -5.36 1.17 13.78
CA MET A 49 -5.81 2.56 13.79
C MET A 49 -7.33 2.65 13.92
N ASN A 50 -8.05 1.79 13.21
CA ASN A 50 -9.52 1.75 13.31
C ASN A 50 -9.98 1.38 14.72
N ALA A 51 -9.36 0.39 15.32
CA ALA A 51 -9.67 -0.02 16.69
C ALA A 51 -9.42 1.10 17.70
N HIS A 52 -8.47 1.98 17.44
CA HIS A 52 -8.15 3.13 18.30
C HIS A 52 -8.98 4.39 17.98
N GLY A 53 -9.96 4.28 17.09
CA GLY A 53 -10.81 5.41 16.75
C GLY A 53 -10.14 6.50 15.91
N GLU A 54 -9.08 6.17 15.18
CA GLU A 54 -8.28 7.14 14.43
C GLU A 54 -8.76 7.33 12.98
N LEU A 55 -9.72 6.53 12.54
CA LEU A 55 -10.26 6.61 11.18
C LEU A 55 -11.68 7.16 11.19
N GLU A 56 -12.07 7.84 10.10
CA GLU A 56 -13.44 8.34 9.96
C GLU A 56 -14.44 7.23 9.67
N LYS A 57 -13.97 6.14 9.09
CA LYS A 57 -14.77 4.95 8.80
C LYS A 57 -13.87 3.73 8.73
N GLU A 58 -14.49 2.58 8.77
CA GLU A 58 -13.79 1.30 8.65
C GLU A 58 -12.97 1.26 7.37
N PRO A 59 -11.70 0.79 7.42
CA PRO A 59 -10.88 0.72 6.22
C PRO A 59 -11.40 -0.35 5.27
N TYR A 60 -11.25 -0.11 3.96
CA TYR A 60 -11.51 -1.15 2.96
C TYR A 60 -10.24 -1.96 2.76
N ILE A 61 -10.32 -3.25 3.02
CA ILE A 61 -9.19 -4.18 2.89
C ILE A 61 -9.65 -5.38 2.08
N LYS A 62 -8.94 -5.65 0.99
CA LYS A 62 -9.14 -6.85 0.19
C LYS A 62 -7.79 -7.52 0.00
N MET A 63 -7.68 -8.78 0.43
CA MET A 63 -6.44 -9.56 0.35
C MET A 63 -6.77 -10.89 -0.31
N ASP A 64 -6.68 -10.92 -1.63
CA ASP A 64 -6.90 -12.11 -2.45
C ASP A 64 -5.61 -12.53 -3.15
N THR A 65 -5.58 -13.74 -3.70
CA THR A 65 -4.48 -14.17 -4.54
C THR A 65 -4.37 -13.23 -5.75
N GLY A 66 -3.22 -12.59 -5.90
CA GLY A 66 -2.95 -11.69 -7.01
C GLY A 66 -3.55 -10.30 -6.90
N LEU A 67 -4.23 -9.98 -5.79
CA LEU A 67 -4.80 -8.65 -5.60
C LEU A 67 -4.88 -8.28 -4.11
N ALA A 68 -4.21 -7.20 -3.75
CA ALA A 68 -4.35 -6.59 -2.43
C ALA A 68 -4.78 -5.14 -2.62
N VAL A 69 -5.79 -4.71 -1.87
CA VAL A 69 -6.27 -3.33 -1.90
C VAL A 69 -6.49 -2.86 -0.46
N VAL A 70 -5.95 -1.69 -0.14
CA VAL A 70 -6.15 -1.04 1.16
C VAL A 70 -6.57 0.40 0.88
N LYS A 71 -7.72 0.83 1.41
CA LYS A 71 -8.22 2.19 1.27
C LYS A 71 -8.59 2.72 2.64
N VAL A 72 -8.05 3.88 3.01
CA VAL A 72 -8.16 4.38 4.39
C VAL A 72 -8.48 5.86 4.40
N LYS A 73 -9.50 6.24 5.17
CA LYS A 73 -9.83 7.64 5.41
C LYS A 73 -9.57 7.98 6.87
N PRO A 74 -8.52 8.76 7.17
CA PRO A 74 -8.18 9.09 8.54
C PRO A 74 -9.02 10.26 9.05
N LYS A 75 -9.16 10.35 10.38
CA LYS A 75 -9.58 11.59 11.00
C LYS A 75 -8.53 12.66 10.70
N PRO A 76 -8.93 13.94 10.62
CA PRO A 76 -7.99 15.01 10.26
C PRO A 76 -6.72 15.04 11.11
N GLU A 77 -6.84 14.83 12.41
CA GLU A 77 -5.71 14.82 13.35
C GLU A 77 -4.78 13.60 13.19
N CYS A 78 -5.23 12.58 12.48
CA CYS A 78 -4.46 11.34 12.26
C CYS A 78 -3.88 11.22 10.84
N ARG A 79 -4.03 12.25 10.00
CA ARG A 79 -3.51 12.23 8.63
C ARG A 79 -2.01 12.01 8.57
N GLY A 80 -1.25 12.68 9.43
CA GLY A 80 0.21 12.53 9.46
C GLY A 80 0.65 11.13 9.81
N LYS A 81 0.00 10.52 10.79
CA LYS A 81 0.27 9.14 11.19
C LYS A 81 0.01 8.16 10.06
N LEU A 82 -1.12 8.31 9.37
CA LEU A 82 -1.47 7.45 8.24
C LEU A 82 -0.50 7.65 7.09
N LEU A 83 -0.18 8.90 6.75
CA LEU A 83 0.76 9.19 5.67
C LEU A 83 2.13 8.58 5.96
N LEU A 84 2.60 8.68 7.21
CA LEU A 84 3.86 8.07 7.61
C LEU A 84 3.83 6.55 7.43
N SER A 85 2.75 5.89 7.85
CA SER A 85 2.62 4.44 7.71
C SER A 85 2.65 4.01 6.24
N PHE A 86 1.93 4.70 5.36
CA PHE A 86 1.97 4.43 3.93
C PHE A 86 3.36 4.68 3.35
N SER A 87 4.05 5.73 3.82
CA SER A 87 5.40 6.06 3.34
C SER A 87 6.42 4.99 3.72
N VAL A 88 6.31 4.40 4.90
CA VAL A 88 7.17 3.29 5.31
C VAL A 88 6.97 2.08 4.40
N ILE A 89 5.73 1.74 4.10
CA ILE A 89 5.41 0.62 3.20
C ILE A 89 5.89 0.92 1.78
N ALA A 90 5.70 2.15 1.29
CA ALA A 90 6.19 2.57 -0.02
C ALA A 90 7.72 2.48 -0.10
N THR A 91 8.43 2.80 1.00
CA THR A 91 9.88 2.66 1.08
C THR A 91 10.29 1.20 0.94
N GLY A 92 9.56 0.27 1.57
CA GLY A 92 9.78 -1.16 1.40
C GLY A 92 9.56 -1.63 -0.04
N MET A 93 8.52 -1.15 -0.69
CA MET A 93 8.26 -1.46 -2.11
C MET A 93 9.38 -0.91 -3.01
N SER A 94 9.89 0.29 -2.71
CA SER A 94 11.02 0.86 -3.45
C SER A 94 12.28 0.01 -3.32
N ALA A 95 12.53 -0.56 -2.14
CA ALA A 95 13.65 -1.48 -1.93
C ALA A 95 13.51 -2.71 -2.81
N MET A 96 12.29 -3.23 -2.97
CA MET A 96 12.02 -4.37 -3.86
C MET A 96 12.30 -4.02 -5.31
N VAL A 97 11.92 -2.83 -5.76
CA VAL A 97 12.20 -2.36 -7.13
C VAL A 97 13.71 -2.30 -7.40
N ARG A 98 14.48 -1.81 -6.43
CA ARG A 98 15.95 -1.75 -6.56
C ARG A 98 16.58 -3.13 -6.71
N ASN A 99 16.04 -4.12 -6.01
CA ASN A 99 16.61 -5.47 -5.99
C ASN A 99 16.03 -6.39 -7.09
N TYR A 100 14.82 -6.12 -7.54
CA TYR A 100 14.09 -6.96 -8.51
C TYR A 100 13.40 -6.14 -9.59
N PRO A 101 14.12 -5.26 -10.31
CA PRO A 101 13.49 -4.29 -11.23
C PRO A 101 12.70 -4.94 -12.37
N ASP A 102 13.02 -6.19 -12.72
CA ASP A 102 12.35 -6.87 -13.83
C ASP A 102 11.00 -7.49 -13.43
N TYR A 103 10.69 -7.53 -12.12
CA TYR A 103 9.54 -8.26 -11.62
C TYR A 103 8.51 -7.39 -10.91
N ILE A 104 8.81 -6.13 -10.62
CA ILE A 104 7.92 -5.22 -9.92
C ILE A 104 7.99 -3.81 -10.50
N GLN A 105 6.82 -3.22 -10.67
CA GLN A 105 6.67 -1.81 -11.04
C GLN A 105 5.99 -1.07 -9.90
N LEU A 106 6.46 0.13 -9.61
CA LEU A 106 5.95 0.94 -8.52
C LEU A 106 5.55 2.31 -9.04
N LYS A 107 4.30 2.70 -8.76
CA LYS A 107 3.80 4.05 -9.00
C LYS A 107 3.45 4.68 -7.67
N LEU A 108 4.18 5.73 -7.31
CA LEU A 108 3.97 6.46 -6.06
C LEU A 108 2.93 7.56 -6.23
N PHE A 109 2.51 8.10 -5.09
CA PHE A 109 1.61 9.25 -5.04
C PHE A 109 2.11 10.40 -5.91
N ASP A 110 1.17 11.07 -6.56
CA ASP A 110 1.42 12.37 -7.16
C ASP A 110 1.72 13.38 -6.03
N LYS A 111 2.70 14.24 -6.25
CA LYS A 111 3.12 15.25 -5.28
C LYS A 111 1.95 16.17 -4.88
N SER A 112 1.16 16.64 -5.85
CA SER A 112 0.01 17.50 -5.57
C SER A 112 -1.06 16.78 -4.75
N ALA A 113 -1.28 15.48 -4.99
CA ALA A 113 -2.22 14.67 -4.24
C ALA A 113 -1.81 14.56 -2.76
N ILE A 114 -0.51 14.40 -2.49
CA ILE A 114 0.00 14.36 -1.12
C ILE A 114 -0.13 15.71 -0.42
N GLU A 115 0.15 16.81 -1.12
CA GLU A 115 -0.04 18.16 -0.58
C GLU A 115 -1.50 18.39 -0.20
N ASP A 116 -2.43 18.03 -1.05
CA ASP A 116 -3.86 18.15 -0.77
C ASP A 116 -4.30 17.27 0.39
N PHE A 117 -3.81 16.05 0.46
CA PHE A 117 -4.13 15.13 1.56
C PHE A 117 -3.62 15.66 2.90
N SER A 118 -2.46 16.30 2.91
CA SER A 118 -1.79 16.76 4.14
C SER A 118 -2.42 18.03 4.73
N LYS A 119 -3.30 18.68 4.00
CA LYS A 119 -4.03 19.85 4.47
C LYS A 119 -5.23 19.41 5.31
#